data_7a819bac96d777363e79ab26e9f8b12a
#
_entry.id   7a819bac96d777363e79ab26e9f8b12a
#
_cell.length_a   1.000
_cell.length_b   1.000
_cell.length_c   1.000
_cell.angle_alpha   90.00
_cell.angle_beta   90.00
_cell.angle_gamma   90.00
#
_symmetry.space_group_name_H-M   'P 1'
#
loop_
_entity.id
_entity.type
_entity.pdbx_description
1 polymer ?
#
loop_
_entity_poly.entity_id
_entity_poly.type
_entity_poly.pdbx_seq_one_letter_code
_entity_poly.pdbx_strand_id
1 'polypeptide(L)'
;MKMSPPLNWRLTMPTTGIAGSGTSASTESNTATAVAVKTTKRYLLVTLTSLTTFALLSASATMAKADDFELAMVIKETTNPYYNATLEGARIAAKEIGGTANNYGPTQSSGQAQVELINNLADRHIRAIAIAPSDPDAVVPAMKRAQKLGVKVVTFDADSAPEGRPFFVNQATSDSIGRFGAQLLVKTMGEKGKVAIVSAQPTAANQNAWIKSFRDELKKYQEIEIVDEVYGYDNEQKAFDATVALTTKYPDLTGIFAPTCPGLPAVARALESVHKAGQIKISGNCVPSITSKYMLDGTIQGFYLWDPIKLGYVTYYAARYFADGKIQGKPGDSFTITSGKWPGKYEIDSTGQIITGEPLQFTPENVKDYNF
;
A
#
# COMPACT_ATOMS: atom_id res chain seq x y z
N MET A 1 -4.98 -30.76 40.24
CA MET A 1 -6.30 -30.90 40.86
C MET A 1 -7.27 -29.94 40.17
N LYS A 2 -8.31 -30.51 39.54
CA LYS A 2 -9.49 -29.92 38.90
C LYS A 2 -9.30 -29.01 37.67
N MET A 3 -9.44 -29.65 36.52
CA MET A 3 -9.85 -29.08 35.23
C MET A 3 -11.33 -28.67 35.28
N SER A 4 -11.69 -27.59 34.61
CA SER A 4 -13.07 -27.23 34.30
C SER A 4 -13.27 -27.22 32.77
N PRO A 5 -14.43 -27.66 32.24
CA PRO A 5 -14.64 -28.01 30.85
C PRO A 5 -15.12 -26.84 29.98
N PRO A 6 -15.15 -27.00 28.62
CA PRO A 6 -15.47 -25.94 27.69
C PRO A 6 -16.97 -25.71 27.52
N LEU A 7 -17.35 -24.46 27.31
CA LEU A 7 -18.72 -24.01 27.00
C LEU A 7 -19.08 -24.28 25.53
N ASN A 8 -20.11 -25.10 25.33
CA ASN A 8 -20.80 -25.35 24.06
C ASN A 8 -21.82 -24.23 23.79
N TRP A 9 -21.74 -23.57 22.62
CA TRP A 9 -22.82 -22.74 22.12
C TRP A 9 -23.61 -23.51 21.05
N ARG A 10 -24.84 -23.87 21.36
CA ARG A 10 -25.84 -24.37 20.38
C ARG A 10 -26.64 -23.17 19.86
N LEU A 11 -26.69 -23.08 18.56
CA LEU A 11 -27.62 -22.24 17.79
C LEU A 11 -29.03 -22.85 17.85
N THR A 12 -30.03 -22.09 18.32
CA THR A 12 -31.45 -22.37 18.15
C THR A 12 -32.04 -21.45 17.11
N MET A 13 -32.58 -22.04 16.04
CA MET A 13 -33.48 -21.36 15.08
C MET A 13 -34.91 -21.49 15.58
N PRO A 14 -35.77 -20.49 15.36
CA PRO A 14 -37.21 -20.65 15.49
C PRO A 14 -37.84 -20.99 14.13
N THR A 15 -38.57 -22.10 14.10
CA THR A 15 -39.55 -22.49 13.08
C THR A 15 -40.87 -21.82 13.39
N THR A 16 -41.51 -21.19 12.39
CA THR A 16 -42.93 -20.87 12.44
C THR A 16 -43.65 -21.52 11.28
N GLY A 17 -44.70 -22.22 11.66
CA GLY A 17 -45.46 -23.12 10.85
C GLY A 17 -46.58 -22.44 10.05
N ILE A 18 -47.02 -23.27 9.11
CA ILE A 18 -48.10 -23.10 8.15
C ILE A 18 -49.42 -23.58 8.76
N ALA A 19 -50.52 -22.86 8.53
CA ALA A 19 -51.89 -23.35 8.45
C ALA A 19 -52.66 -22.29 7.65
N GLY A 20 -53.44 -22.52 6.62
CA GLY A 20 -54.24 -23.62 6.19
C GLY A 20 -55.75 -23.25 6.27
N SER A 21 -56.48 -23.47 5.20
CA SER A 21 -57.95 -23.46 4.98
C SER A 21 -58.50 -22.13 4.44
N GLY A 22 -59.38 -22.06 3.42
CA GLY A 22 -60.10 -23.03 2.70
C GLY A 22 -61.39 -22.41 2.15
N THR A 23 -61.73 -22.73 0.91
CA THR A 23 -63.08 -22.76 0.29
C THR A 23 -63.94 -21.47 0.32
N SER A 24 -64.59 -21.02 -0.72
CA SER A 24 -65.54 -21.76 -1.59
C SER A 24 -66.02 -20.90 -2.77
N ALA A 25 -66.46 -21.56 -3.77
CA ALA A 25 -67.06 -21.10 -5.00
C ALA A 25 -68.43 -20.48 -4.85
N SER A 26 -68.83 -19.64 -5.82
CA SER A 26 -70.18 -19.66 -6.39
C SER A 26 -70.21 -18.90 -7.73
N THR A 27 -70.68 -19.62 -8.69
CA THR A 27 -71.23 -19.34 -9.99
C THR A 27 -72.34 -18.30 -10.00
N GLU A 28 -72.43 -17.57 -11.12
CA GLU A 28 -73.66 -17.26 -11.92
C GLU A 28 -73.28 -16.23 -12.99
N SER A 29 -73.27 -16.55 -14.27
CA SER A 29 -74.30 -16.80 -15.25
C SER A 29 -75.09 -15.54 -15.71
N ASN A 30 -74.89 -15.31 -17.00
CA ASN A 30 -75.87 -14.90 -18.01
C ASN A 30 -76.09 -13.42 -18.45
N THR A 31 -75.88 -13.33 -19.76
CA THR A 31 -76.69 -12.73 -20.82
C THR A 31 -76.79 -11.21 -20.90
N ALA A 32 -76.47 -10.63 -21.98
CA ALA A 32 -77.14 -10.44 -23.25
C ALA A 32 -76.36 -9.45 -24.14
N THR A 33 -76.01 -9.93 -25.33
CA THR A 33 -76.57 -9.59 -26.64
C THR A 33 -76.40 -8.15 -27.10
N ALA A 34 -75.54 -8.00 -28.10
CA ALA A 34 -75.64 -7.23 -29.34
C ALA A 34 -76.17 -5.77 -29.33
N VAL A 35 -75.23 -4.84 -29.58
CA VAL A 35 -75.48 -3.82 -30.64
C VAL A 35 -74.17 -3.69 -31.46
N ALA A 36 -74.31 -4.02 -32.72
CA ALA A 36 -73.27 -4.05 -33.70
C ALA A 36 -73.07 -2.69 -34.39
N VAL A 37 -71.81 -2.50 -34.83
CA VAL A 37 -71.46 -1.88 -36.12
C VAL A 37 -71.69 -0.35 -36.22
N LYS A 38 -70.62 0.38 -36.14
CA LYS A 38 -70.12 1.41 -37.07
C LYS A 38 -69.20 2.38 -36.31
N THR A 39 -67.95 2.01 -36.12
CA THR A 39 -66.84 3.01 -35.97
C THR A 39 -65.49 2.33 -36.08
N THR A 40 -65.30 1.57 -37.14
CA THR A 40 -64.05 0.90 -37.41
C THR A 40 -63.36 1.51 -38.61
N LYS A 41 -62.82 2.70 -38.50
CA LYS A 41 -61.88 3.24 -39.52
C LYS A 41 -61.03 4.45 -39.06
N ARG A 42 -61.09 4.88 -37.80
CA ARG A 42 -60.25 6.04 -37.36
C ARG A 42 -59.27 5.77 -36.24
N TYR A 43 -59.19 4.56 -35.71
CA TYR A 43 -58.24 4.22 -34.63
C TYR A 43 -57.03 3.33 -35.06
N LEU A 44 -56.91 3.02 -36.37
CA LEU A 44 -55.83 2.17 -36.87
C LEU A 44 -54.57 2.94 -37.33
N LEU A 45 -54.62 4.30 -37.29
CA LEU A 45 -53.48 5.10 -37.76
C LEU A 45 -52.73 5.83 -36.61
N VAL A 46 -53.20 5.75 -35.35
CA VAL A 46 -52.55 6.43 -34.21
C VAL A 46 -51.77 5.44 -33.33
N THR A 47 -52.05 4.15 -33.44
CA THR A 47 -51.36 3.09 -32.69
C THR A 47 -50.06 2.57 -33.30
N LEU A 48 -49.78 2.88 -34.57
CA LEU A 48 -48.53 2.45 -35.23
C LEU A 48 -47.35 3.43 -35.07
N THR A 49 -47.65 4.69 -34.70
CA THR A 49 -46.59 5.72 -34.49
C THR A 49 -46.07 5.79 -33.05
N SER A 50 -46.77 5.21 -32.09
CA SER A 50 -46.33 5.20 -30.69
C SER A 50 -45.48 3.97 -30.30
N LEU A 51 -45.47 2.89 -31.11
CA LEU A 51 -44.61 1.74 -30.85
C LEU A 51 -43.20 1.87 -31.44
N THR A 52 -42.99 2.71 -32.47
CA THR A 52 -41.67 2.94 -33.05
C THR A 52 -40.82 3.96 -32.32
N THR A 53 -41.41 4.84 -31.52
CA THR A 53 -40.66 5.80 -30.67
C THR A 53 -40.21 5.20 -29.34
N PHE A 54 -40.82 4.12 -28.87
CA PHE A 54 -40.40 3.46 -27.62
C PHE A 54 -39.25 2.42 -27.86
N ALA A 55 -39.12 1.93 -29.09
CA ALA A 55 -38.05 0.99 -29.48
C ALA A 55 -36.71 1.68 -29.77
N LEU A 56 -36.66 2.98 -29.98
CA LEU A 56 -35.41 3.74 -30.25
C LEU A 56 -34.80 4.41 -29.00
N LEU A 57 -35.52 4.43 -27.85
CA LEU A 57 -34.94 4.89 -26.58
C LEU A 57 -34.34 3.78 -25.72
N SER A 58 -34.45 2.50 -26.13
CA SER A 58 -33.92 1.37 -25.37
C SER A 58 -32.53 0.88 -25.83
N ALA A 59 -31.90 1.55 -26.78
CA ALA A 59 -30.65 1.09 -27.41
C ALA A 59 -29.42 1.91 -27.06
N SER A 60 -29.43 2.66 -25.96
CA SER A 60 -28.25 3.43 -25.54
C SER A 60 -27.93 3.26 -24.04
N ALA A 61 -28.30 2.14 -23.45
CA ALA A 61 -27.53 1.67 -22.31
C ALA A 61 -26.23 1.09 -22.88
N THR A 62 -25.29 1.94 -23.26
CA THR A 62 -23.89 1.55 -23.34
C THR A 62 -23.57 1.00 -21.97
N MET A 63 -23.55 -0.35 -21.84
CA MET A 63 -22.88 -0.97 -20.71
C MET A 63 -21.50 -0.35 -20.70
N ALA A 64 -21.24 0.52 -19.75
CA ALA A 64 -19.88 0.98 -19.49
C ALA A 64 -19.07 -0.28 -19.32
N LYS A 65 -18.22 -0.59 -20.32
CA LYS A 65 -17.29 -1.71 -20.25
C LYS A 65 -16.56 -1.52 -18.94
N ALA A 66 -16.67 -2.49 -18.04
CA ALA A 66 -15.94 -2.45 -16.79
C ALA A 66 -14.48 -2.12 -17.13
N ASP A 67 -13.90 -1.14 -16.46
CA ASP A 67 -12.51 -0.77 -16.69
C ASP A 67 -11.63 -1.97 -16.32
N ASP A 68 -11.01 -2.58 -17.30
CA ASP A 68 -10.18 -3.79 -17.16
C ASP A 68 -8.75 -3.48 -16.66
N PHE A 69 -8.48 -2.22 -16.31
CA PHE A 69 -7.17 -1.85 -15.78
C PHE A 69 -6.96 -2.42 -14.38
N GLU A 70 -5.91 -3.22 -14.24
CA GLU A 70 -5.37 -3.63 -12.95
C GLU A 70 -3.94 -3.10 -12.81
N LEU A 71 -3.64 -2.47 -11.67
CA LEU A 71 -2.28 -2.23 -11.21
C LEU A 71 -1.85 -3.37 -10.30
N ALA A 72 -0.91 -4.20 -10.75
CA ALA A 72 -0.23 -5.15 -9.88
C ALA A 72 0.90 -4.44 -9.13
N MET A 73 0.81 -4.37 -7.82
CA MET A 73 1.85 -3.84 -6.96
C MET A 73 2.72 -5.01 -6.46
N VAL A 74 3.92 -5.16 -7.01
CA VAL A 74 4.87 -6.20 -6.60
C VAL A 74 5.69 -5.66 -5.42
N ILE A 75 5.34 -6.12 -4.23
CA ILE A 75 5.89 -5.66 -2.95
C ILE A 75 7.03 -6.56 -2.47
N LYS A 76 7.84 -6.09 -1.51
CA LYS A 76 8.99 -6.86 -0.99
C LYS A 76 8.52 -8.12 -0.26
N GLU A 77 7.46 -8.00 0.56
CA GLU A 77 6.89 -9.11 1.33
C GLU A 77 5.45 -8.82 1.76
N THR A 78 4.66 -9.87 1.95
CA THR A 78 3.24 -9.76 2.31
C THR A 78 3.00 -9.57 3.81
N THR A 79 3.99 -9.79 4.64
CA THR A 79 3.89 -9.69 6.10
C THR A 79 4.08 -8.27 6.63
N ASN A 80 4.62 -7.36 5.80
CA ASN A 80 4.85 -5.98 6.19
C ASN A 80 3.58 -5.12 6.06
N PRO A 81 3.01 -4.61 7.16
CA PRO A 81 1.76 -3.85 7.15
C PRO A 81 1.86 -2.52 6.38
N TYR A 82 3.06 -1.98 6.18
CA TYR A 82 3.30 -0.81 5.34
C TYR A 82 2.70 -0.94 3.94
N TYR A 83 2.79 -2.13 3.33
CA TYR A 83 2.24 -2.36 2.00
C TYR A 83 0.71 -2.46 1.97
N ASN A 84 0.05 -2.71 3.11
CA ASN A 84 -1.41 -2.60 3.18
C ASN A 84 -1.86 -1.14 3.08
N ALA A 85 -1.12 -0.22 3.70
CA ALA A 85 -1.41 1.21 3.60
C ALA A 85 -1.15 1.75 2.17
N THR A 86 -0.07 1.32 1.50
CA THR A 86 0.15 1.70 0.10
C THR A 86 -0.94 1.17 -0.83
N LEU A 87 -1.39 -0.08 -0.62
CA LEU A 87 -2.50 -0.67 -1.38
C LEU A 87 -3.82 0.08 -1.15
N GLU A 88 -4.09 0.52 0.08
CA GLU A 88 -5.27 1.33 0.38
C GLU A 88 -5.27 2.61 -0.47
N GLY A 89 -4.15 3.31 -0.55
CA GLY A 89 -4.00 4.49 -1.39
C GLY A 89 -4.26 4.21 -2.87
N ALA A 90 -3.67 3.15 -3.41
CA ALA A 90 -3.90 2.72 -4.78
C ALA A 90 -5.37 2.37 -5.05
N ARG A 91 -6.05 1.73 -4.09
CA ARG A 91 -7.49 1.42 -4.20
C ARG A 91 -8.39 2.64 -4.12
N ILE A 92 -8.02 3.66 -3.33
CA ILE A 92 -8.73 4.95 -3.34
C ILE A 92 -8.64 5.57 -4.74
N ALA A 93 -7.44 5.64 -5.33
CA ALA A 93 -7.24 6.16 -6.68
C ALA A 93 -8.01 5.33 -7.73
N ALA A 94 -7.99 4.00 -7.62
CA ALA A 94 -8.74 3.10 -8.50
C ALA A 94 -10.25 3.37 -8.48
N LYS A 95 -10.80 3.69 -7.32
CA LYS A 95 -12.22 4.08 -7.19
C LYS A 95 -12.53 5.42 -7.87
N GLU A 96 -11.56 6.34 -7.90
CA GLU A 96 -11.72 7.67 -8.48
C GLU A 96 -11.62 7.68 -10.01
N ILE A 97 -10.68 6.90 -10.58
CA ILE A 97 -10.38 6.94 -12.02
C ILE A 97 -10.59 5.60 -12.74
N GLY A 98 -11.23 4.64 -12.07
CA GLY A 98 -11.53 3.30 -12.61
C GLY A 98 -10.39 2.30 -12.45
N GLY A 99 -10.73 1.00 -12.53
CA GLY A 99 -9.82 -0.13 -12.43
C GLY A 99 -9.67 -0.69 -11.03
N THR A 100 -8.60 -1.46 -10.82
CA THR A 100 -8.30 -2.15 -9.55
C THR A 100 -6.82 -2.08 -9.20
N ALA A 101 -6.48 -2.36 -7.93
CA ALA A 101 -5.11 -2.51 -7.46
C ALA A 101 -5.00 -3.68 -6.50
N ASN A 102 -3.94 -4.49 -6.65
CA ASN A 102 -3.67 -5.63 -5.78
C ASN A 102 -2.17 -5.77 -5.49
N ASN A 103 -1.85 -6.18 -4.25
CA ASN A 103 -0.49 -6.54 -3.87
C ASN A 103 -0.17 -7.98 -4.30
N TYR A 104 1.04 -8.16 -4.82
CA TYR A 104 1.68 -9.43 -5.11
C TYR A 104 3.05 -9.44 -4.46
N GLY A 105 3.35 -10.41 -3.65
CA GLY A 105 4.63 -10.44 -2.93
C GLY A 105 4.94 -11.82 -2.36
N PRO A 106 6.21 -12.11 -2.10
CA PRO A 106 6.62 -13.30 -1.36
C PRO A 106 6.29 -13.13 0.13
N THR A 107 6.30 -14.20 0.88
CA THR A 107 6.15 -14.19 2.34
C THR A 107 7.41 -13.72 3.06
N GLN A 108 8.54 -13.74 2.38
CA GLN A 108 9.83 -13.21 2.86
C GLN A 108 10.48 -12.42 1.73
N SER A 109 11.13 -11.31 2.07
CA SER A 109 11.78 -10.43 1.11
C SER A 109 12.83 -11.17 0.28
N SER A 110 12.62 -11.22 -1.04
CA SER A 110 13.48 -11.96 -1.98
C SER A 110 13.35 -11.39 -3.39
N GLY A 111 14.47 -10.91 -3.95
CA GLY A 111 14.55 -10.45 -5.34
C GLY A 111 14.21 -11.57 -6.34
N GLN A 112 14.67 -12.79 -6.12
CA GLN A 112 14.39 -13.93 -6.98
C GLN A 112 12.90 -14.27 -7.02
N ALA A 113 12.22 -14.28 -5.87
CA ALA A 113 10.79 -14.52 -5.82
C ALA A 113 9.99 -13.40 -6.53
N GLN A 114 10.47 -12.15 -6.45
CA GLN A 114 9.87 -11.06 -7.21
C GLN A 114 10.05 -11.22 -8.73
N VAL A 115 11.20 -11.72 -9.20
CA VAL A 115 11.43 -12.04 -10.62
C VAL A 115 10.38 -13.03 -11.14
N GLU A 116 10.08 -14.08 -10.38
CA GLU A 116 9.06 -15.07 -10.75
C GLU A 116 7.65 -14.45 -10.81
N LEU A 117 7.31 -13.61 -9.82
CA LEU A 117 6.03 -12.88 -9.80
C LEU A 117 5.88 -11.93 -10.99
N ILE A 118 6.91 -11.14 -11.31
CA ILE A 118 6.92 -10.22 -12.45
C ILE A 118 6.70 -10.99 -13.76
N ASN A 119 7.40 -12.12 -13.95
CA ASN A 119 7.25 -12.95 -15.14
C ASN A 119 5.83 -13.52 -15.25
N ASN A 120 5.28 -14.06 -14.16
CA ASN A 120 3.92 -14.60 -14.14
C ASN A 120 2.86 -13.54 -14.45
N LEU A 121 3.02 -12.31 -13.90
CA LEU A 121 2.13 -11.19 -14.19
C LEU A 121 2.24 -10.74 -15.65
N ALA A 122 3.46 -10.71 -16.19
CA ALA A 122 3.70 -10.34 -17.59
C ALA A 122 3.07 -11.35 -18.56
N ASP A 123 3.15 -12.66 -18.26
CA ASP A 123 2.52 -13.72 -19.08
C ASP A 123 0.97 -13.66 -19.04
N ARG A 124 0.39 -13.10 -17.99
CA ARG A 124 -1.05 -12.81 -17.90
C ARG A 124 -1.45 -11.53 -18.64
N HIS A 125 -0.52 -10.86 -19.30
CA HIS A 125 -0.74 -9.61 -20.04
C HIS A 125 -1.40 -8.51 -19.20
N ILE A 126 -1.03 -8.39 -17.92
CA ILE A 126 -1.50 -7.31 -17.06
C ILE A 126 -1.07 -5.96 -17.64
N ARG A 127 -1.92 -4.92 -17.50
CA ARG A 127 -1.62 -3.64 -18.16
C ARG A 127 -0.49 -2.86 -17.49
N ALA A 128 -0.36 -2.93 -16.15
CA ALA A 128 0.66 -2.20 -15.41
C ALA A 128 1.16 -2.97 -14.18
N ILE A 129 2.46 -2.86 -13.92
CA ILE A 129 3.13 -3.36 -12.73
C ILE A 129 3.90 -2.21 -12.07
N ALA A 130 3.65 -1.97 -10.78
CA ALA A 130 4.49 -1.14 -9.92
C ALA A 130 5.30 -2.04 -8.99
N ILE A 131 6.61 -1.87 -8.92
CA ILE A 131 7.52 -2.76 -8.20
C ILE A 131 8.23 -1.98 -7.11
N ALA A 132 8.28 -2.56 -5.89
CA ALA A 132 9.19 -2.18 -4.80
C ALA A 132 10.28 -3.26 -4.69
N PRO A 133 11.42 -3.13 -5.37
CA PRO A 133 12.42 -4.18 -5.42
C PRO A 133 13.06 -4.46 -4.05
N SER A 134 13.25 -5.75 -3.75
CA SER A 134 14.13 -6.20 -2.65
C SER A 134 15.61 -6.13 -3.06
N ASP A 135 15.87 -6.31 -4.35
CA ASP A 135 17.19 -6.20 -4.97
C ASP A 135 17.04 -5.43 -6.29
N PRO A 136 17.71 -4.26 -6.44
CA PRO A 136 17.50 -3.34 -7.56
C PRO A 136 17.95 -3.92 -8.91
N ASP A 137 18.97 -4.79 -8.91
CA ASP A 137 19.56 -5.34 -10.12
C ASP A 137 18.88 -6.64 -10.53
N ALA A 138 18.54 -7.49 -9.56
CA ALA A 138 17.96 -8.81 -9.81
C ALA A 138 16.63 -8.74 -10.58
N VAL A 139 15.81 -7.72 -10.37
CA VAL A 139 14.48 -7.58 -11.02
C VAL A 139 14.56 -7.04 -12.45
N VAL A 140 15.66 -6.39 -12.86
CA VAL A 140 15.78 -5.69 -14.15
C VAL A 140 15.49 -6.59 -15.37
N PRO A 141 16.04 -7.82 -15.46
CA PRO A 141 15.74 -8.68 -16.61
C PRO A 141 14.24 -9.00 -16.76
N ALA A 142 13.56 -9.27 -15.65
CA ALA A 142 12.12 -9.54 -15.65
C ALA A 142 11.29 -8.30 -16.00
N MET A 143 11.68 -7.12 -15.49
CA MET A 143 11.06 -5.84 -15.84
C MET A 143 11.18 -5.55 -17.34
N LYS A 144 12.37 -5.72 -17.92
CA LYS A 144 12.60 -5.55 -19.37
C LYS A 144 11.79 -6.56 -20.19
N ARG A 145 11.67 -7.80 -19.73
CA ARG A 145 10.81 -8.80 -20.37
C ARG A 145 9.35 -8.38 -20.34
N ALA A 146 8.83 -7.94 -19.21
CA ALA A 146 7.46 -7.46 -19.08
C ALA A 146 7.18 -6.29 -20.01
N GLN A 147 8.11 -5.32 -20.10
CA GLN A 147 8.01 -4.17 -21.02
C GLN A 147 7.98 -4.61 -22.49
N LYS A 148 8.78 -5.61 -22.90
CA LYS A 148 8.74 -6.17 -24.27
C LYS A 148 7.39 -6.83 -24.59
N LEU A 149 6.68 -7.35 -23.59
CA LEU A 149 5.33 -7.88 -23.72
C LEU A 149 4.22 -6.80 -23.68
N GLY A 150 4.62 -5.51 -23.63
CA GLY A 150 3.69 -4.38 -23.63
C GLY A 150 3.19 -3.94 -22.27
N VAL A 151 3.61 -4.61 -21.19
CA VAL A 151 3.26 -4.24 -19.82
C VAL A 151 3.95 -2.93 -19.43
N LYS A 152 3.23 -1.98 -18.85
CA LYS A 152 3.81 -0.77 -18.28
C LYS A 152 4.41 -1.06 -16.92
N VAL A 153 5.71 -0.84 -16.77
CA VAL A 153 6.44 -1.16 -15.55
C VAL A 153 7.05 0.10 -14.97
N VAL A 154 6.79 0.35 -13.70
CA VAL A 154 7.34 1.46 -12.91
C VAL A 154 7.84 0.95 -11.56
N THR A 155 8.63 1.74 -10.85
CA THR A 155 9.01 1.44 -9.47
C THR A 155 8.31 2.38 -8.49
N PHE A 156 8.12 1.91 -7.25
CA PHE A 156 7.61 2.70 -6.13
C PHE A 156 8.28 2.24 -4.82
N ASP A 157 8.31 3.10 -3.80
CA ASP A 157 8.88 2.81 -2.47
C ASP A 157 10.40 2.52 -2.49
N ALA A 158 10.82 1.56 -3.26
CA ALA A 158 12.22 1.24 -3.56
C ALA A 158 12.45 1.26 -5.07
N ASP A 159 13.63 1.69 -5.49
CA ASP A 159 13.96 1.79 -6.92
C ASP A 159 14.76 0.60 -7.42
N SER A 160 14.63 0.30 -8.71
CA SER A 160 15.51 -0.60 -9.45
C SER A 160 16.72 0.15 -10.03
N ALA A 161 17.67 -0.56 -10.61
CA ALA A 161 18.62 0.07 -11.49
C ALA A 161 17.89 0.83 -12.62
N PRO A 162 18.37 2.04 -13.01
CA PRO A 162 17.63 2.97 -13.86
C PRO A 162 17.17 2.40 -15.21
N GLU A 163 17.92 1.46 -15.77
CA GLU A 163 17.58 0.80 -17.03
C GLU A 163 16.38 -0.18 -16.92
N GLY A 164 15.90 -0.46 -15.72
CA GLY A 164 14.74 -1.34 -15.48
C GLY A 164 13.40 -0.61 -15.60
N ARG A 165 13.38 0.72 -15.42
CA ARG A 165 12.13 1.48 -15.32
C ARG A 165 12.19 2.83 -16.03
N PRO A 166 11.07 3.39 -16.51
CA PRO A 166 11.01 4.75 -17.01
C PRO A 166 11.05 5.79 -15.87
N PHE A 167 10.34 5.56 -14.76
CA PHE A 167 10.33 6.45 -13.60
C PHE A 167 10.07 5.71 -12.30
N PHE A 168 10.39 6.37 -11.20
CA PHE A 168 10.22 5.91 -9.82
C PHE A 168 9.26 6.83 -9.06
N VAL A 169 8.23 6.28 -8.42
CA VAL A 169 7.37 7.02 -7.49
C VAL A 169 7.93 6.90 -6.09
N ASN A 170 8.56 7.97 -5.64
CA ASN A 170 9.32 8.01 -4.39
C ASN A 170 8.54 8.77 -3.31
N GLN A 171 8.52 8.23 -2.12
CA GLN A 171 7.83 8.78 -0.95
C GLN A 171 8.39 10.12 -0.48
N ALA A 172 9.72 10.24 -0.48
CA ALA A 172 10.50 11.42 -0.12
C ALA A 172 11.92 11.22 -0.62
N THR A 173 12.75 12.26 -0.63
CA THR A 173 14.14 12.10 -1.05
C THR A 173 14.92 11.25 -0.03
N SER A 174 15.85 10.42 -0.52
CA SER A 174 16.69 9.61 0.38
C SER A 174 17.49 10.47 1.35
N ASP A 175 17.89 11.67 0.91
CA ASP A 175 18.58 12.64 1.74
C ASP A 175 17.70 13.12 2.90
N SER A 176 16.45 13.53 2.62
CA SER A 176 15.54 13.99 3.67
C SER A 176 15.22 12.88 4.68
N ILE A 177 15.01 11.64 4.21
CA ILE A 177 14.68 10.49 5.09
C ILE A 177 15.86 10.18 6.04
N GLY A 178 17.06 10.03 5.52
CA GLY A 178 18.23 9.65 6.34
C GLY A 178 18.63 10.76 7.31
N ARG A 179 18.68 12.00 6.84
CA ARG A 179 18.97 13.17 7.67
C ARG A 179 17.94 13.34 8.79
N PHE A 180 16.65 13.19 8.47
CA PHE A 180 15.57 13.29 9.46
C PHE A 180 15.75 12.23 10.57
N GLY A 181 16.05 10.97 10.20
CA GLY A 181 16.32 9.90 11.17
C GLY A 181 17.50 10.19 12.08
N ALA A 182 18.58 10.78 11.56
CA ALA A 182 19.75 11.19 12.34
C ALA A 182 19.42 12.32 13.31
N GLN A 183 18.78 13.39 12.85
CA GLN A 183 18.37 14.52 13.67
C GLN A 183 17.43 14.10 14.80
N LEU A 184 16.49 13.20 14.50
CA LEU A 184 15.57 12.66 15.49
C LEU A 184 16.29 11.82 16.56
N LEU A 185 17.27 11.00 16.16
CA LEU A 185 18.07 10.21 17.10
C LEU A 185 18.92 11.14 18.00
N VAL A 186 19.63 12.09 17.41
CA VAL A 186 20.45 13.05 18.14
C VAL A 186 19.62 13.87 19.12
N LYS A 187 18.44 14.33 18.70
CA LYS A 187 17.52 15.07 19.59
C LYS A 187 17.14 14.28 20.84
N THR A 188 17.09 12.95 20.76
CA THR A 188 16.65 12.10 21.87
C THR A 188 17.80 11.54 22.71
N MET A 189 18.98 11.26 22.10
CA MET A 189 20.13 10.68 22.80
C MET A 189 21.18 11.73 23.23
N GLY A 190 21.12 12.93 22.65
CA GLY A 190 22.17 13.94 22.75
C GLY A 190 23.24 13.76 21.66
N GLU A 191 24.25 14.65 21.71
CA GLU A 191 25.26 14.79 20.65
C GLU A 191 26.49 13.88 20.86
N LYS A 192 26.38 12.84 21.71
CA LYS A 192 27.47 11.90 22.01
C LYS A 192 26.98 10.50 22.25
N GLY A 193 27.86 9.51 22.01
CA GLY A 193 27.65 8.10 22.34
C GLY A 193 27.77 7.17 21.13
N LYS A 194 27.44 5.92 21.35
CA LYS A 194 27.55 4.84 20.36
C LYS A 194 26.21 4.52 19.73
N VAL A 195 26.20 4.45 18.40
CA VAL A 195 25.00 4.17 17.60
C VAL A 195 25.20 2.93 16.80
N ALA A 196 24.23 2.01 16.79
CA ALA A 196 24.15 0.90 15.86
C ALA A 196 23.01 1.11 14.85
N ILE A 197 23.10 0.42 13.71
CA ILE A 197 22.09 0.43 12.67
C ILE A 197 21.53 -0.99 12.53
N VAL A 198 20.20 -1.11 12.54
CA VAL A 198 19.50 -2.38 12.26
C VAL A 198 18.71 -2.20 10.96
N SER A 199 19.33 -2.62 9.85
CA SER A 199 18.79 -2.48 8.49
C SER A 199 18.06 -3.74 8.03
N ALA A 200 17.43 -3.69 6.83
CA ALA A 200 16.81 -4.86 6.22
C ALA A 200 17.88 -5.83 5.67
N GLN A 201 18.42 -5.56 4.50
CA GLN A 201 19.35 -6.45 3.83
C GLN A 201 20.42 -5.64 3.07
N PRO A 202 21.60 -6.23 2.80
CA PRO A 202 22.70 -5.50 2.14
C PRO A 202 22.34 -4.94 0.76
N THR A 203 21.38 -5.56 0.05
CA THR A 203 20.93 -5.15 -1.29
C THR A 203 19.77 -4.15 -1.28
N ALA A 204 19.23 -3.78 -0.11
CA ALA A 204 18.09 -2.84 0.00
C ALA A 204 18.50 -1.41 -0.39
N ALA A 205 18.39 -1.06 -1.66
CA ALA A 205 18.88 0.20 -2.23
C ALA A 205 18.33 1.44 -1.52
N ASN A 206 17.03 1.47 -1.20
CA ASN A 206 16.40 2.59 -0.50
C ASN A 206 17.01 2.78 0.90
N GLN A 207 17.10 1.73 1.69
CA GLN A 207 17.66 1.80 3.05
C GLN A 207 19.15 2.14 3.03
N ASN A 208 19.91 1.60 2.09
CA ASN A 208 21.32 1.96 1.93
C ASN A 208 21.51 3.45 1.63
N ALA A 209 20.64 4.02 0.79
CA ALA A 209 20.65 5.46 0.50
C ALA A 209 20.28 6.30 1.73
N TRP A 210 19.28 5.87 2.52
CA TRP A 210 18.90 6.56 3.78
C TRP A 210 20.01 6.45 4.84
N ILE A 211 20.62 5.29 4.99
CA ILE A 211 21.74 5.06 5.90
C ILE A 211 22.95 5.91 5.52
N LYS A 212 23.22 6.06 4.21
CA LYS A 212 24.28 6.97 3.75
C LYS A 212 24.00 8.40 4.22
N SER A 213 22.80 8.91 4.01
CA SER A 213 22.41 10.28 4.41
C SER A 213 22.37 10.43 5.93
N PHE A 214 21.96 9.38 6.66
CA PHE A 214 22.04 9.31 8.12
C PHE A 214 23.50 9.44 8.61
N ARG A 215 24.42 8.67 8.02
CA ARG A 215 25.86 8.75 8.33
C ARG A 215 26.44 10.13 8.01
N ASP A 216 26.05 10.71 6.86
CA ASP A 216 26.53 12.01 6.43
C ASP A 216 26.05 13.12 7.40
N GLU A 217 24.83 13.05 7.91
CA GLU A 217 24.31 13.99 8.91
C GLU A 217 25.06 13.85 10.25
N LEU A 218 25.31 12.62 10.69
CA LEU A 218 26.00 12.37 11.97
C LEU A 218 27.46 12.84 11.98
N LYS A 219 28.12 13.06 10.83
CA LYS A 219 29.47 13.68 10.78
C LYS A 219 29.55 15.06 11.43
N LYS A 220 28.41 15.73 11.61
CA LYS A 220 28.33 17.01 12.33
C LYS A 220 28.55 16.87 13.84
N TYR A 221 28.40 15.67 14.39
CA TYR A 221 28.45 15.35 15.82
C TYR A 221 29.66 14.46 16.11
N GLN A 222 30.81 15.07 16.42
CA GLN A 222 32.11 14.40 16.51
C GLN A 222 32.21 13.37 17.65
N GLU A 223 31.34 13.46 18.65
CA GLU A 223 31.30 12.53 19.78
C GLU A 223 30.30 11.38 19.57
N ILE A 224 29.69 11.27 18.38
CA ILE A 224 28.85 10.12 18.00
C ILE A 224 29.65 9.16 17.14
N GLU A 225 29.74 7.91 17.59
CA GLU A 225 30.37 6.82 16.89
C GLU A 225 29.33 5.82 16.36
N ILE A 226 29.36 5.49 15.07
CA ILE A 226 28.57 4.37 14.52
C ILE A 226 29.42 3.11 14.64
N VAL A 227 29.05 2.24 15.59
CA VAL A 227 29.85 1.08 15.99
C VAL A 227 29.54 -0.19 15.18
N ASP A 228 28.32 -0.30 14.64
CA ASP A 228 27.93 -1.50 13.87
C ASP A 228 26.74 -1.22 12.94
N GLU A 229 26.61 -2.07 11.92
CA GLU A 229 25.44 -2.17 11.05
C GLU A 229 25.09 -3.64 10.86
N VAL A 230 23.89 -4.03 11.26
CA VAL A 230 23.39 -5.40 11.19
C VAL A 230 22.09 -5.48 10.37
N TYR A 231 21.75 -6.67 9.91
CA TYR A 231 20.66 -6.88 8.97
C TYR A 231 19.61 -7.83 9.54
N GLY A 232 18.38 -7.34 9.65
CA GLY A 232 17.19 -8.10 10.07
C GLY A 232 16.42 -8.75 8.92
N TYR A 233 16.79 -8.47 7.65
CA TYR A 233 16.18 -9.06 6.44
C TYR A 233 14.65 -8.81 6.33
N ASP A 234 14.18 -7.66 6.80
CA ASP A 234 12.75 -7.33 6.95
C ASP A 234 11.97 -8.42 7.73
N ASN A 235 12.63 -9.10 8.65
CA ASN A 235 12.09 -10.16 9.49
C ASN A 235 12.19 -9.77 10.96
N GLU A 236 11.05 -9.73 11.66
CA GLU A 236 10.97 -9.29 13.05
C GLU A 236 11.88 -10.12 13.99
N GLN A 237 11.93 -11.45 13.83
CA GLN A 237 12.72 -12.29 14.73
C GLN A 237 14.21 -12.07 14.51
N LYS A 238 14.67 -11.97 13.26
CA LYS A 238 16.08 -11.70 12.95
C LYS A 238 16.51 -10.31 13.45
N ALA A 239 15.65 -9.29 13.29
CA ALA A 239 15.94 -7.95 13.81
C ALA A 239 15.99 -7.94 15.35
N PHE A 240 15.09 -8.68 16.01
CA PHE A 240 15.11 -8.88 17.46
C PHE A 240 16.42 -9.53 17.91
N ASP A 241 16.80 -10.67 17.35
CA ASP A 241 18.01 -11.42 17.70
C ASP A 241 19.28 -10.59 17.46
N ALA A 242 19.34 -9.88 16.32
CA ALA A 242 20.44 -8.97 16.00
C ALA A 242 20.55 -7.84 17.03
N THR A 243 19.44 -7.29 17.49
CA THR A 243 19.42 -6.22 18.51
C THR A 243 19.91 -6.73 19.85
N VAL A 244 19.46 -7.91 20.29
CA VAL A 244 19.97 -8.55 21.54
C VAL A 244 21.48 -8.75 21.44
N ALA A 245 21.98 -9.26 20.31
CA ALA A 245 23.41 -9.43 20.08
C ALA A 245 24.19 -8.10 20.15
N LEU A 246 23.66 -7.02 19.56
CA LEU A 246 24.25 -5.67 19.64
C LEU A 246 24.37 -5.18 21.09
N THR A 247 23.35 -5.37 21.92
CA THR A 247 23.39 -4.92 23.33
C THR A 247 24.37 -5.69 24.18
N THR A 248 24.69 -6.93 23.79
CA THR A 248 25.73 -7.75 24.42
C THR A 248 27.11 -7.34 23.94
N LYS A 249 27.28 -7.12 22.64
CA LYS A 249 28.56 -6.74 22.02
C LYS A 249 29.01 -5.34 22.41
N TYR A 250 28.05 -4.42 22.58
CA TYR A 250 28.27 -3.02 22.92
C TYR A 250 27.45 -2.64 24.17
N PRO A 251 27.94 -2.95 25.38
CA PRO A 251 27.21 -2.66 26.63
C PRO A 251 26.93 -1.18 26.86
N ASP A 252 27.74 -0.31 26.25
CA ASP A 252 27.68 1.16 26.28
C ASP A 252 26.96 1.77 25.06
N LEU A 253 26.20 0.97 24.31
CA LEU A 253 25.35 1.44 23.21
C LEU A 253 24.32 2.45 23.73
N THR A 254 24.18 3.58 23.04
CA THR A 254 23.28 4.68 23.45
C THR A 254 22.15 4.92 22.46
N GLY A 255 22.32 4.53 21.19
CA GLY A 255 21.30 4.74 20.17
C GLY A 255 21.23 3.63 19.15
N ILE A 256 20.03 3.42 18.59
CA ILE A 256 19.81 2.52 17.45
C ILE A 256 18.97 3.24 16.39
N PHE A 257 19.46 3.17 15.15
CA PHE A 257 18.70 3.58 13.96
C PHE A 257 18.15 2.35 13.25
N ALA A 258 16.81 2.26 13.13
CA ALA A 258 16.12 1.14 12.49
C ALA A 258 15.26 1.62 11.32
N PRO A 259 15.84 1.80 10.10
CA PRO A 259 15.13 2.32 8.93
C PRO A 259 14.31 1.24 8.21
N THR A 260 13.56 0.43 8.96
CA THR A 260 12.73 -0.64 8.40
C THR A 260 11.52 -0.92 9.30
N CYS A 261 10.35 -1.08 8.68
CA CYS A 261 9.11 -1.22 9.45
C CYS A 261 9.05 -2.53 10.27
N PRO A 262 9.41 -3.70 9.78
CA PRO A 262 9.50 -4.89 10.64
C PRO A 262 10.59 -4.77 11.72
N GLY A 263 11.67 -4.05 11.43
CA GLY A 263 12.80 -3.90 12.33
C GLY A 263 12.54 -2.98 13.51
N LEU A 264 11.92 -1.82 13.30
CA LEU A 264 11.74 -0.82 14.37
C LEU A 264 10.98 -1.36 15.60
N PRO A 265 9.80 -1.98 15.48
CA PRO A 265 9.11 -2.60 16.62
C PRO A 265 9.87 -3.80 17.20
N ALA A 266 10.62 -4.54 16.37
CA ALA A 266 11.45 -5.65 16.84
C ALA A 266 12.62 -5.16 17.71
N VAL A 267 13.27 -4.04 17.32
CA VAL A 267 14.28 -3.37 18.14
C VAL A 267 13.70 -2.95 19.50
N ALA A 268 12.53 -2.32 19.50
CA ALA A 268 11.87 -1.91 20.74
C ALA A 268 11.62 -3.11 21.66
N ARG A 269 11.01 -4.19 21.14
CA ARG A 269 10.75 -5.42 21.87
C ARG A 269 12.02 -6.10 22.39
N ALA A 270 13.10 -6.07 21.62
CA ALA A 270 14.38 -6.60 22.05
C ALA A 270 14.95 -5.82 23.24
N LEU A 271 14.89 -4.47 23.20
CA LEU A 271 15.35 -3.64 24.32
C LEU A 271 14.51 -3.83 25.58
N GLU A 272 13.20 -4.05 25.44
CA GLU A 272 12.34 -4.45 26.58
C GLU A 272 12.82 -5.78 27.19
N SER A 273 13.11 -6.79 26.37
CA SER A 273 13.50 -8.13 26.82
C SER A 273 14.83 -8.14 27.58
N VAL A 274 15.73 -7.21 27.28
CA VAL A 274 17.04 -7.05 27.95
C VAL A 274 17.08 -5.91 28.96
N HIS A 275 15.92 -5.36 29.34
CA HIS A 275 15.77 -4.29 30.31
C HIS A 275 16.53 -2.99 29.97
N LYS A 276 16.66 -2.69 28.68
CA LYS A 276 17.31 -1.47 28.17
C LYS A 276 16.33 -0.50 27.47
N ALA A 277 15.02 -0.77 27.54
CA ALA A 277 13.98 0.13 27.04
C ALA A 277 14.12 1.53 27.64
N GLY A 278 14.04 2.56 26.81
CA GLY A 278 14.22 3.96 27.20
C GLY A 278 15.65 4.37 27.58
N GLN A 279 16.56 3.42 27.87
CA GLN A 279 17.98 3.70 28.08
C GLN A 279 18.73 3.87 26.75
N ILE A 280 18.58 2.91 25.85
CA ILE A 280 19.07 3.02 24.46
C ILE A 280 17.97 3.72 23.66
N LYS A 281 18.32 4.84 23.02
CA LYS A 281 17.39 5.65 22.24
C LYS A 281 17.19 5.05 20.85
N ILE A 282 15.97 5.14 20.35
CA ILE A 282 15.60 4.54 19.06
C ILE A 282 15.07 5.63 18.13
N SER A 283 15.55 5.62 16.90
CA SER A 283 14.96 6.34 15.77
C SER A 283 14.78 5.38 14.60
N GLY A 284 13.76 5.61 13.80
CA GLY A 284 13.50 4.78 12.63
C GLY A 284 12.15 5.09 12.01
N ASN A 285 11.76 4.30 11.02
CA ASN A 285 10.52 4.51 10.30
C ASN A 285 9.66 3.24 10.29
N CYS A 286 8.39 3.43 10.64
CA CYS A 286 7.35 2.40 10.53
C CYS A 286 5.95 3.01 10.63
N VAL A 287 4.94 2.18 10.34
CA VAL A 287 3.53 2.58 10.47
C VAL A 287 3.11 2.75 11.93
N PRO A 288 2.31 3.77 12.25
CA PRO A 288 1.82 4.02 13.61
C PRO A 288 1.04 2.86 14.21
N SER A 289 0.27 2.12 13.41
CA SER A 289 -0.61 1.04 13.88
C SER A 289 0.11 -0.04 14.71
N ILE A 290 1.40 -0.29 14.46
CA ILE A 290 2.18 -1.28 15.22
C ILE A 290 3.27 -0.65 16.09
N THR A 291 3.62 0.63 15.88
CA THR A 291 4.74 1.29 16.55
C THR A 291 4.28 2.19 17.70
N SER A 292 3.06 2.74 17.61
CA SER A 292 2.57 3.73 18.57
C SER A 292 2.59 3.26 20.03
N LYS A 293 2.34 1.97 20.28
CA LYS A 293 2.40 1.42 21.65
C LYS A 293 3.77 1.63 22.30
N TYR A 294 4.86 1.42 21.57
CA TYR A 294 6.23 1.58 22.08
C TYR A 294 6.64 3.04 22.26
N MET A 295 5.98 3.95 21.55
CA MET A 295 6.14 5.38 21.79
C MET A 295 5.37 5.82 23.03
N LEU A 296 4.14 5.32 23.22
CA LEU A 296 3.28 5.70 24.34
C LEU A 296 3.77 5.15 25.68
N ASP A 297 4.48 4.02 25.68
CA ASP A 297 5.12 3.45 26.87
C ASP A 297 6.56 3.99 27.12
N GLY A 298 7.11 4.77 26.19
CA GLY A 298 8.42 5.41 26.30
C GLY A 298 9.59 4.54 25.86
N THR A 299 9.35 3.35 25.27
CA THR A 299 10.41 2.51 24.71
C THR A 299 11.04 3.17 23.48
N ILE A 300 10.22 3.78 22.59
CA ILE A 300 10.66 4.60 21.46
C ILE A 300 10.40 6.06 21.76
N GLN A 301 11.43 6.91 21.63
CA GLN A 301 11.34 8.34 21.91
C GLN A 301 10.88 9.16 20.71
N GLY A 302 11.00 8.60 19.50
CA GLY A 302 10.54 9.22 18.29
C GLY A 302 10.71 8.31 17.08
N PHE A 303 9.71 8.29 16.22
CA PHE A 303 9.79 7.64 14.93
C PHE A 303 9.12 8.50 13.87
N TYR A 304 9.32 8.16 12.63
CA TYR A 304 8.79 8.91 11.51
C TYR A 304 8.36 7.98 10.39
N LEU A 305 7.59 8.51 9.49
CA LEU A 305 7.29 7.90 8.20
C LEU A 305 6.87 9.04 7.25
N TRP A 306 6.71 8.77 6.00
CA TRP A 306 5.95 9.56 5.03
C TRP A 306 4.49 9.08 5.01
N ASP A 307 3.64 9.65 4.16
CA ASP A 307 2.28 9.15 3.95
C ASP A 307 2.28 7.96 2.95
N PRO A 308 2.16 6.70 3.40
CA PRO A 308 2.17 5.53 2.53
C PRO A 308 0.90 5.42 1.70
N ILE A 309 -0.23 5.95 2.21
CA ILE A 309 -1.49 5.96 1.46
C ILE A 309 -1.35 6.91 0.27
N LYS A 310 -0.78 8.10 0.48
CA LYS A 310 -0.49 9.03 -0.62
C LYS A 310 0.48 8.44 -1.64
N LEU A 311 1.52 7.73 -1.19
CA LEU A 311 2.45 7.05 -2.09
C LEU A 311 1.72 6.08 -3.03
N GLY A 312 0.90 5.19 -2.48
CA GLY A 312 0.13 4.23 -3.27
C GLY A 312 -0.88 4.91 -4.21
N TYR A 313 -1.52 5.96 -3.73
CA TYR A 313 -2.47 6.76 -4.51
C TYR A 313 -1.79 7.39 -5.74
N VAL A 314 -0.66 8.08 -5.56
CA VAL A 314 0.09 8.71 -6.66
C VAL A 314 0.68 7.65 -7.59
N THR A 315 1.13 6.50 -7.05
CA THR A 315 1.62 5.38 -7.84
C THR A 315 0.55 4.86 -8.80
N TYR A 316 -0.69 4.72 -8.33
CA TYR A 316 -1.80 4.30 -9.20
C TYR A 316 -2.08 5.30 -10.32
N TYR A 317 -2.18 6.59 -10.00
CA TYR A 317 -2.41 7.64 -11.00
C TYR A 317 -1.28 7.68 -12.03
N ALA A 318 -0.03 7.64 -11.60
CA ALA A 318 1.14 7.67 -12.49
C ALA A 318 1.17 6.44 -13.40
N ALA A 319 0.98 5.24 -12.86
CA ALA A 319 0.95 4.00 -13.63
C ALA A 319 -0.23 3.96 -14.62
N ARG A 320 -1.42 4.41 -14.21
CA ARG A 320 -2.60 4.50 -15.06
C ARG A 320 -2.39 5.49 -16.21
N TYR A 321 -1.90 6.69 -15.92
CA TYR A 321 -1.67 7.70 -16.94
C TYR A 321 -0.55 7.29 -17.90
N PHE A 322 0.45 6.58 -17.41
CA PHE A 322 1.47 5.96 -18.25
C PHE A 322 0.90 4.86 -19.15
N ALA A 323 0.03 4.01 -18.61
CA ALA A 323 -0.64 2.95 -19.37
C ALA A 323 -1.59 3.50 -20.44
N ASP A 324 -2.26 4.60 -20.16
CA ASP A 324 -3.18 5.29 -21.06
C ASP A 324 -2.45 6.21 -22.07
N GLY A 325 -1.10 6.33 -22.01
CA GLY A 325 -0.30 7.18 -22.89
C GLY A 325 -0.43 8.68 -22.61
N LYS A 326 -1.01 9.07 -21.47
CA LYS A 326 -1.14 10.48 -21.04
C LYS A 326 0.19 11.09 -20.61
N ILE A 327 1.11 10.26 -20.15
CA ILE A 327 2.52 10.58 -19.92
C ILE A 327 3.39 9.54 -20.62
N GLN A 328 4.62 9.91 -20.99
CA GLN A 328 5.57 9.02 -21.68
C GLN A 328 6.57 8.36 -20.72
N GLY A 329 6.57 8.77 -19.44
CA GLY A 329 7.50 8.30 -18.44
C GLY A 329 8.89 8.93 -18.52
N LYS A 330 8.99 10.15 -19.02
CA LYS A 330 10.27 10.86 -19.21
C LYS A 330 10.41 12.01 -18.22
N PRO A 331 11.62 12.40 -17.86
CA PRO A 331 11.86 13.65 -17.13
C PRO A 331 11.16 14.84 -17.80
N GLY A 332 10.48 15.66 -16.99
CA GLY A 332 9.64 16.78 -17.43
C GLY A 332 8.18 16.41 -17.71
N ASP A 333 7.84 15.14 -17.84
CA ASP A 333 6.43 14.72 -17.89
C ASP A 333 5.74 15.04 -16.56
N SER A 334 4.50 15.50 -16.65
CA SER A 334 3.71 15.80 -15.46
C SER A 334 2.24 15.49 -15.67
N PHE A 335 1.54 15.27 -14.58
CA PHE A 335 0.10 15.15 -14.55
C PHE A 335 -0.49 15.91 -13.37
N THR A 336 -1.75 16.29 -13.50
CA THR A 336 -2.47 17.01 -12.44
C THR A 336 -3.65 16.19 -11.98
N ILE A 337 -3.74 15.96 -10.69
CA ILE A 337 -4.92 15.43 -10.02
C ILE A 337 -5.74 16.64 -9.61
N THR A 338 -6.85 16.90 -10.31
CA THR A 338 -7.68 18.10 -10.11
C THR A 338 -8.66 17.96 -8.96
N SER A 339 -9.06 16.72 -8.65
CA SER A 339 -10.00 16.38 -7.58
C SER A 339 -9.61 15.03 -6.98
N GLY A 340 -10.09 14.72 -5.79
CA GLY A 340 -9.75 13.51 -5.07
C GLY A 340 -9.01 13.80 -3.77
N LYS A 341 -8.44 12.76 -3.16
CA LYS A 341 -7.87 12.87 -1.80
C LYS A 341 -6.60 13.72 -1.73
N TRP A 342 -5.74 13.66 -2.76
CA TRP A 342 -4.51 14.46 -2.84
C TRP A 342 -4.41 15.19 -4.18
N PRO A 343 -5.16 16.29 -4.36
CA PRO A 343 -5.07 17.11 -5.56
C PRO A 343 -3.70 17.78 -5.63
N GLY A 344 -3.16 17.94 -6.84
CA GLY A 344 -1.86 18.58 -7.04
C GLY A 344 -1.25 18.24 -8.40
N LYS A 345 -0.18 18.95 -8.75
CA LYS A 345 0.69 18.62 -9.89
C LYS A 345 1.78 17.67 -9.41
N TYR A 346 1.96 16.58 -10.15
CA TYR A 346 3.04 15.62 -9.97
C TYR A 346 3.89 15.58 -11.22
N GLU A 347 5.20 15.64 -11.05
CA GLU A 347 6.15 15.78 -12.16
C GLU A 347 7.27 14.75 -12.01
N ILE A 348 7.68 14.14 -13.12
CA ILE A 348 8.89 13.32 -13.19
C ILE A 348 10.08 14.28 -13.26
N ASP A 349 10.87 14.35 -12.21
CA ASP A 349 12.03 15.25 -12.13
C ASP A 349 13.18 14.81 -13.05
N SER A 350 14.26 15.60 -13.07
CA SER A 350 15.44 15.32 -13.89
C SER A 350 16.15 14.00 -13.54
N THR A 351 15.85 13.41 -12.39
CA THR A 351 16.39 12.10 -11.95
C THR A 351 15.47 10.94 -12.28
N GLY A 352 14.31 11.23 -12.90
CA GLY A 352 13.30 10.23 -13.23
C GLY A 352 12.44 9.82 -12.03
N GLN A 353 12.20 10.73 -11.08
CA GLN A 353 11.43 10.46 -9.88
C GLN A 353 10.20 11.36 -9.77
N ILE A 354 9.15 10.83 -9.16
CA ILE A 354 7.99 11.60 -8.70
C ILE A 354 8.05 11.57 -7.17
N ILE A 355 8.38 12.70 -6.55
CA ILE A 355 8.43 12.83 -5.09
C ILE A 355 7.02 13.09 -4.56
N THR A 356 6.52 12.27 -3.65
CA THR A 356 5.14 12.38 -3.16
C THR A 356 5.00 13.16 -1.86
N GLY A 357 6.08 13.33 -1.10
CA GLY A 357 6.05 14.03 0.19
C GLY A 357 7.40 14.17 0.86
N GLU A 358 7.34 14.41 2.17
CA GLU A 358 8.47 14.54 3.07
C GLU A 358 8.26 13.63 4.30
N PRO A 359 9.33 13.33 5.08
CA PRO A 359 9.18 12.64 6.35
C PRO A 359 8.30 13.40 7.33
N LEU A 360 7.40 12.67 8.00
CA LEU A 360 6.51 13.15 9.04
C LEU A 360 6.91 12.53 10.37
N GLN A 361 7.22 13.36 11.37
CA GLN A 361 7.48 12.88 12.73
C GLN A 361 6.18 12.49 13.44
N PHE A 362 6.17 11.31 14.05
CA PHE A 362 5.15 10.94 15.02
C PHE A 362 5.60 11.31 16.43
N THR A 363 4.65 11.82 17.20
CA THR A 363 4.78 12.18 18.61
C THR A 363 3.61 11.59 19.39
N PRO A 364 3.67 11.50 20.73
CA PRO A 364 2.54 11.02 21.53
C PRO A 364 1.24 11.80 21.29
N GLU A 365 1.34 13.09 20.89
CA GLU A 365 0.19 13.96 20.64
C GLU A 365 -0.49 13.63 19.31
N ASN A 366 0.30 13.37 18.23
CA ASN A 366 -0.26 13.19 16.88
C ASN A 366 -0.39 11.73 16.44
N VAL A 367 0.31 10.79 17.05
CA VAL A 367 0.36 9.39 16.59
C VAL A 367 -1.02 8.73 16.54
N LYS A 368 -1.97 9.18 17.35
CA LYS A 368 -3.34 8.66 17.42
C LYS A 368 -4.21 9.09 16.23
N ASP A 369 -3.79 10.10 15.49
CA ASP A 369 -4.50 10.60 14.32
C ASP A 369 -4.23 9.73 13.06
N TYR A 370 -3.29 8.80 13.18
CA TYR A 370 -2.85 7.92 12.10
C TYR A 370 -3.13 6.45 12.44
N ASN A 371 -3.92 5.78 11.62
CA ASN A 371 -4.37 4.39 11.83
C ASN A 371 -3.92 3.41 10.73
N PHE A 372 -2.94 3.78 9.95
CA PHE A 372 -2.33 2.92 8.93
C PHE A 372 -1.11 2.18 9.43
#